data_cb311695a59e4e919fff56582149c57f
#
_entry.id   cb311695a59e4e919fff56582149c57f
#
_cell.length_a   1.000
_cell.length_b   1.000
_cell.length_c   1.000
_cell.angle_alpha   90.00
_cell.angle_beta   90.00
_cell.angle_gamma   90.00
#
_symmetry.space_group_name_H-M   'P 1'
#
loop_
_entity.id
_entity.type
_entity.pdbx_description
1 polymer ?
#
loop_
_entity_poly.entity_id
_entity_poly.type
_entity_poly.pdbx_seq_one_letter_code
_entity_poly.pdbx_strand_id
1 'polypeptide(L)'
;MILKDMAEQYRCSPKFCKLSIKTQKEYMSQQKKVCATIVQNNVRLGDMKLKKISLKHVAVAYEQWLRTGIRTANMRKSSLSVVFKYAMQNELMDKNPLVGLETTKDSVRSVKWERDEVKRFLDIAYGNFKYRNIALLCQMAYDFGQRLKDMRQLKWCSINFTEKTANIKQSKRGAEVHLPIDDKLIKMLQQQKEDFDGVSEYVCPRIPIRGNGYREYSEQEISYLVNDIKREANIRPELWAMDFRRTAVTEMVESDVDVFGIMQVTGHQNPQSVKNYLVNTREGATTALSKRNANG
;
A
#
# COMPACT_ATOMS: atom_id res chain seq x y z
N MET A 1 -27.64 -7.25 -23.54
CA MET A 1 -26.59 -6.36 -22.97
C MET A 1 -25.23 -7.01 -23.19
N ILE A 2 -24.25 -6.26 -23.66
CA ILE A 2 -22.87 -6.71 -23.80
C ILE A 2 -22.04 -6.31 -22.57
N LEU A 3 -20.83 -6.89 -22.40
CA LEU A 3 -19.99 -6.63 -21.24
C LEU A 3 -19.57 -5.16 -21.10
N LYS A 4 -19.32 -4.48 -22.22
CA LYS A 4 -18.94 -3.07 -22.23
C LYS A 4 -20.03 -2.19 -21.61
N ASP A 5 -21.29 -2.39 -22.02
CA ASP A 5 -22.43 -1.64 -21.49
C ASP A 5 -22.62 -1.90 -19.98
N MET A 6 -22.43 -3.16 -19.56
CA MET A 6 -22.51 -3.54 -18.14
C MET A 6 -21.41 -2.87 -17.30
N ALA A 7 -20.20 -2.79 -17.82
CA ALA A 7 -19.11 -2.09 -17.16
C ALA A 7 -19.41 -0.57 -17.04
N GLU A 8 -20.06 0.03 -18.01
CA GLU A 8 -20.51 1.41 -17.98
C GLU A 8 -21.62 1.62 -16.94
N GLN A 9 -22.63 0.76 -16.90
CA GLN A 9 -23.68 0.80 -15.87
C GLN A 9 -23.10 0.62 -14.45
N TYR A 10 -22.15 -0.32 -14.27
CA TYR A 10 -21.47 -0.47 -12.99
C TYR A 10 -20.78 0.82 -12.56
N ARG A 11 -20.11 1.53 -13.47
CA ARG A 11 -19.44 2.82 -13.17
C ARG A 11 -20.40 3.93 -12.75
N CYS A 12 -21.65 3.87 -13.19
CA CYS A 12 -22.70 4.80 -12.75
C CYS A 12 -23.38 4.37 -11.45
N SER A 13 -23.03 3.20 -10.89
CA SER A 13 -23.70 2.68 -9.70
C SER A 13 -23.25 3.39 -8.42
N PRO A 14 -24.14 3.53 -7.40
CA PRO A 14 -23.74 4.08 -6.08
C PRO A 14 -22.59 3.31 -5.45
N LYS A 15 -22.46 2.02 -5.71
CA LYS A 15 -21.39 1.17 -5.19
C LYS A 15 -20.03 1.57 -5.78
N PHE A 16 -19.97 1.91 -7.05
CA PHE A 16 -18.74 2.40 -7.68
C PHE A 16 -18.39 3.82 -7.20
N CYS A 17 -19.38 4.71 -7.10
CA CYS A 17 -19.20 6.09 -6.64
C CYS A 17 -18.65 6.19 -5.20
N LYS A 18 -18.96 5.20 -4.34
CA LYS A 18 -18.41 5.11 -2.98
C LYS A 18 -16.94 4.68 -2.91
N LEU A 19 -16.36 4.18 -4.00
CA LEU A 19 -14.95 3.83 -4.04
C LEU A 19 -14.07 5.09 -4.01
N SER A 20 -12.84 4.94 -3.50
CA SER A 20 -11.87 6.04 -3.59
C SER A 20 -11.60 6.42 -5.05
N ILE A 21 -11.33 7.70 -5.32
CA ILE A 21 -11.02 8.21 -6.67
C ILE A 21 -9.88 7.39 -7.33
N LYS A 22 -8.86 7.00 -6.55
CA LYS A 22 -7.75 6.15 -7.03
C LYS A 22 -8.26 4.79 -7.51
N THR A 23 -9.15 4.15 -6.74
CA THR A 23 -9.74 2.85 -7.12
C THR A 23 -10.67 2.97 -8.32
N GLN A 24 -11.46 4.04 -8.40
CA GLN A 24 -12.32 4.31 -9.57
C GLN A 24 -11.48 4.43 -10.84
N LYS A 25 -10.44 5.27 -10.84
CA LYS A 25 -9.52 5.45 -11.98
C LYS A 25 -8.86 4.13 -12.39
N GLU A 26 -8.41 3.34 -11.42
CA GLU A 26 -7.79 2.04 -11.66
C GLU A 26 -8.79 1.07 -12.31
N TYR A 27 -9.99 0.91 -11.74
CA TYR A 27 -11.01 0.03 -12.32
C TYR A 27 -11.43 0.47 -13.72
N MET A 28 -11.62 1.77 -13.95
CA MET A 28 -11.94 2.30 -15.30
C MET A 28 -10.84 1.93 -16.32
N SER A 29 -9.57 2.12 -15.94
CA SER A 29 -8.43 1.78 -16.79
C SER A 29 -8.38 0.29 -17.09
N GLN A 30 -8.52 -0.56 -16.07
CA GLN A 30 -8.46 -2.02 -16.26
C GLN A 30 -9.67 -2.54 -17.04
N GLN A 31 -10.89 -2.07 -16.76
CA GLN A 31 -12.09 -2.46 -17.48
C GLN A 31 -12.01 -2.09 -18.97
N LYS A 32 -11.45 -0.93 -19.31
CA LYS A 32 -11.19 -0.56 -20.72
C LYS A 32 -10.30 -1.59 -21.42
N LYS A 33 -9.21 -2.01 -20.76
CA LYS A 33 -8.27 -3.02 -21.30
C LYS A 33 -8.92 -4.41 -21.37
N VAL A 34 -9.72 -4.79 -20.36
CA VAL A 34 -10.49 -6.03 -20.34
C VAL A 34 -11.46 -6.08 -21.52
N CYS A 35 -12.25 -5.03 -21.74
CA CYS A 35 -13.20 -4.96 -22.85
C CYS A 35 -12.51 -5.00 -24.23
N ALA A 36 -11.29 -4.50 -24.35
CA ALA A 36 -10.52 -4.52 -25.58
C ALA A 36 -9.84 -5.87 -25.86
N THR A 37 -9.83 -6.82 -24.91
CA THR A 37 -9.16 -8.12 -25.07
C THR A 37 -9.89 -8.99 -26.08
N ILE A 38 -9.19 -9.52 -27.08
CA ILE A 38 -9.73 -10.42 -28.10
C ILE A 38 -9.70 -11.85 -27.55
N VAL A 39 -10.81 -12.56 -27.58
CA VAL A 39 -10.93 -13.88 -26.92
C VAL A 39 -11.28 -15.04 -27.88
N GLN A 40 -12.05 -14.82 -28.93
CA GLN A 40 -12.43 -15.86 -29.89
C GLN A 40 -12.79 -15.21 -31.23
N ASN A 41 -12.38 -15.84 -32.34
CA ASN A 41 -12.78 -15.42 -33.72
C ASN A 41 -12.67 -13.91 -33.92
N ASN A 42 -11.63 -13.28 -33.45
CA ASN A 42 -11.41 -11.84 -33.50
C ASN A 42 -12.45 -10.97 -32.75
N VAL A 43 -13.28 -11.59 -31.89
CA VAL A 43 -14.28 -10.88 -31.06
C VAL A 43 -13.65 -10.35 -29.76
N ARG A 44 -13.93 -9.09 -29.46
CA ARG A 44 -13.50 -8.47 -28.18
C ARG A 44 -14.41 -8.94 -27.05
N LEU A 45 -13.83 -9.20 -25.88
CA LEU A 45 -14.59 -9.61 -24.69
C LEU A 45 -15.69 -8.59 -24.34
N GLY A 46 -15.41 -7.28 -24.53
CA GLY A 46 -16.37 -6.20 -24.29
C GLY A 46 -17.62 -6.26 -25.17
N ASP A 47 -17.51 -6.78 -26.37
CA ASP A 47 -18.61 -6.85 -27.37
C ASP A 47 -19.45 -8.13 -27.21
N MET A 48 -19.06 -9.04 -26.35
CA MET A 48 -19.79 -10.26 -26.07
C MET A 48 -21.02 -10.02 -25.20
N LYS A 49 -22.16 -10.68 -25.56
CA LYS A 49 -23.34 -10.72 -24.67
C LYS A 49 -23.00 -11.41 -23.36
N LEU A 50 -23.39 -10.83 -22.20
CA LEU A 50 -23.08 -11.34 -20.87
C LEU A 50 -23.37 -12.84 -20.73
N LYS A 51 -24.56 -13.31 -21.13
CA LYS A 51 -24.97 -14.72 -21.04
C LYS A 51 -24.14 -15.67 -21.92
N LYS A 52 -23.37 -15.14 -22.89
CA LYS A 52 -22.49 -15.94 -23.76
C LYS A 52 -21.05 -16.00 -23.29
N ILE A 53 -20.68 -15.20 -22.27
CA ILE A 53 -19.33 -15.23 -21.69
C ILE A 53 -19.24 -16.47 -20.79
N SER A 54 -18.28 -17.34 -21.09
CA SER A 54 -18.00 -18.57 -20.34
C SER A 54 -16.61 -18.56 -19.74
N LEU A 55 -16.33 -19.53 -18.87
CA LEU A 55 -14.98 -19.76 -18.31
C LEU A 55 -13.90 -19.81 -19.41
N LYS A 56 -14.17 -20.46 -20.55
CA LYS A 56 -13.23 -20.54 -21.68
C LYS A 56 -12.80 -19.15 -22.17
N HIS A 57 -13.73 -18.21 -22.32
CA HIS A 57 -13.42 -16.86 -22.80
C HIS A 57 -12.56 -16.08 -21.79
N VAL A 58 -12.89 -16.18 -20.50
CA VAL A 58 -12.11 -15.49 -19.46
C VAL A 58 -10.75 -16.14 -19.20
N ALA A 59 -10.61 -17.46 -19.42
CA ALA A 59 -9.32 -18.15 -19.36
C ALA A 59 -8.38 -17.67 -20.48
N VAL A 60 -8.85 -17.65 -21.73
CA VAL A 60 -8.08 -17.09 -22.86
C VAL A 60 -7.67 -15.65 -22.62
N ALA A 61 -8.59 -14.82 -22.08
CA ALA A 61 -8.27 -13.44 -21.74
C ALA A 61 -7.21 -13.36 -20.62
N TYR A 62 -7.31 -14.20 -19.59
CA TYR A 62 -6.39 -14.20 -18.47
C TYR A 62 -4.97 -14.61 -18.91
N GLU A 63 -4.83 -15.62 -19.75
CA GLU A 63 -3.54 -16.03 -20.33
C GLU A 63 -2.86 -14.87 -21.10
N GLN A 64 -3.64 -14.13 -21.90
CA GLN A 64 -3.11 -12.94 -22.58
C GLN A 64 -2.68 -11.86 -21.57
N TRP A 65 -3.42 -11.69 -20.49
CA TRP A 65 -3.06 -10.71 -19.47
C TRP A 65 -1.80 -11.10 -18.69
N LEU A 66 -1.55 -12.39 -18.48
CA LEU A 66 -0.32 -12.89 -17.85
C LEU A 66 0.94 -12.45 -18.60
N ARG A 67 0.87 -12.30 -19.93
CA ARG A 67 2.00 -11.78 -20.72
C ARG A 67 2.39 -10.35 -20.36
N THR A 68 1.47 -9.59 -19.74
CA THR A 68 1.73 -8.22 -19.25
C THR A 68 2.14 -8.18 -17.78
N GLY A 69 2.23 -9.33 -17.13
CA GLY A 69 2.62 -9.53 -15.74
C GLY A 69 1.48 -10.04 -14.84
N ILE A 70 1.82 -10.88 -13.88
CA ILE A 70 0.89 -11.58 -12.98
C ILE A 70 0.00 -10.58 -12.23
N ARG A 71 0.60 -9.54 -11.65
CA ARG A 71 -0.13 -8.50 -10.91
C ARG A 71 -1.17 -7.81 -11.77
N THR A 72 -0.81 -7.47 -13.00
CA THR A 72 -1.72 -6.81 -13.97
C THR A 72 -2.86 -7.74 -14.34
N ALA A 73 -2.60 -9.03 -14.61
CA ALA A 73 -3.62 -10.03 -14.91
C ALA A 73 -4.61 -10.16 -13.74
N ASN A 74 -4.12 -10.27 -12.51
CA ASN A 74 -4.95 -10.36 -11.33
C ASN A 74 -5.78 -9.09 -11.07
N MET A 75 -5.25 -7.90 -11.37
CA MET A 75 -6.01 -6.64 -11.30
C MET A 75 -7.13 -6.59 -12.34
N ARG A 76 -6.87 -7.00 -13.58
CA ARG A 76 -7.91 -7.11 -14.64
C ARG A 76 -8.98 -8.09 -14.24
N LYS A 77 -8.62 -9.28 -13.76
CA LYS A 77 -9.58 -10.26 -13.23
C LYS A 77 -10.42 -9.66 -12.10
N SER A 78 -9.79 -8.97 -11.14
CA SER A 78 -10.51 -8.35 -10.02
C SER A 78 -11.49 -7.27 -10.50
N SER A 79 -11.08 -6.42 -11.45
CA SER A 79 -11.95 -5.40 -12.03
C SER A 79 -13.11 -5.99 -12.83
N LEU A 80 -12.93 -7.13 -13.49
CA LEU A 80 -13.98 -7.88 -14.20
C LEU A 80 -14.93 -8.56 -13.21
N SER A 81 -14.40 -9.11 -12.11
CA SER A 81 -15.20 -9.77 -11.07
C SER A 81 -16.27 -8.87 -10.47
N VAL A 82 -15.97 -7.58 -10.23
CA VAL A 82 -16.96 -6.64 -9.69
C VAL A 82 -18.06 -6.33 -10.71
N VAL A 83 -17.76 -6.30 -12.01
CA VAL A 83 -18.74 -6.11 -13.08
C VAL A 83 -19.67 -7.32 -13.17
N PHE A 84 -19.13 -8.54 -13.15
CA PHE A 84 -19.95 -9.76 -13.14
C PHE A 84 -20.81 -9.88 -11.88
N LYS A 85 -20.27 -9.57 -10.71
CA LYS A 85 -21.07 -9.53 -9.48
C LYS A 85 -22.22 -8.53 -9.57
N TYR A 86 -21.98 -7.38 -10.16
CA TYR A 86 -23.02 -6.39 -10.38
C TYR A 86 -24.07 -6.87 -11.40
N ALA A 87 -23.65 -7.52 -12.50
CA ALA A 87 -24.56 -8.12 -13.47
C ALA A 87 -25.46 -9.20 -12.84
N MET A 88 -24.90 -10.04 -11.95
CA MET A 88 -25.67 -11.06 -11.22
C MET A 88 -26.67 -10.42 -10.25
N GLN A 89 -26.28 -9.37 -9.53
CA GLN A 89 -27.19 -8.65 -8.63
C GLN A 89 -28.37 -7.97 -9.34
N ASN A 90 -28.23 -7.71 -10.65
CA ASN A 90 -29.31 -7.17 -11.49
C ASN A 90 -29.98 -8.26 -12.38
N GLU A 91 -29.79 -9.53 -12.06
CA GLU A 91 -30.40 -10.68 -12.74
C GLU A 91 -30.10 -10.76 -14.26
N LEU A 92 -29.00 -10.12 -14.69
CA LEU A 92 -28.56 -10.11 -16.08
C LEU A 92 -27.64 -11.29 -16.41
N MET A 93 -27.22 -12.04 -15.39
CA MET A 93 -26.30 -13.17 -15.48
C MET A 93 -26.54 -14.14 -14.33
N ASP A 94 -26.66 -15.43 -14.62
CA ASP A 94 -26.97 -16.47 -13.61
C ASP A 94 -25.71 -17.01 -12.91
N LYS A 95 -24.58 -17.03 -13.63
CA LYS A 95 -23.31 -17.59 -13.14
C LYS A 95 -22.15 -16.63 -13.41
N ASN A 96 -21.19 -16.58 -12.47
CA ASN A 96 -19.97 -15.83 -12.66
C ASN A 96 -18.96 -16.65 -13.49
N PRO A 97 -18.57 -16.23 -14.69
CA PRO A 97 -17.62 -16.95 -15.52
C PRO A 97 -16.20 -17.07 -14.96
N LEU A 98 -15.88 -16.32 -13.90
CA LEU A 98 -14.59 -16.39 -13.23
C LEU A 98 -14.52 -17.52 -12.19
N VAL A 99 -15.64 -18.19 -11.87
CA VAL A 99 -15.64 -19.36 -11.00
C VAL A 99 -14.94 -20.51 -11.73
N GLY A 100 -13.97 -21.11 -11.05
CA GLY A 100 -13.11 -22.16 -11.65
C GLY A 100 -11.93 -21.62 -12.46
N LEU A 101 -11.78 -20.32 -12.62
CA LEU A 101 -10.59 -19.77 -13.28
C LEU A 101 -9.35 -19.97 -12.39
N GLU A 102 -8.41 -20.78 -12.85
CA GLU A 102 -7.11 -20.91 -12.23
C GLU A 102 -6.33 -19.61 -12.40
N THR A 103 -5.74 -19.15 -11.29
CA THR A 103 -5.01 -17.88 -11.29
C THR A 103 -3.61 -18.05 -10.73
N THR A 104 -2.65 -17.44 -11.39
CA THR A 104 -1.26 -17.42 -10.91
C THR A 104 -1.15 -16.49 -9.70
N LYS A 105 -0.56 -16.99 -8.61
CA LYS A 105 -0.26 -16.18 -7.44
C LYS A 105 0.94 -15.30 -7.74
N ASP A 106 0.84 -14.03 -7.37
CA ASP A 106 1.98 -13.12 -7.39
C ASP A 106 2.90 -13.45 -6.22
N SER A 107 4.20 -13.34 -6.43
CA SER A 107 5.17 -13.52 -5.34
C SER A 107 5.01 -12.43 -4.30
N VAL A 108 5.05 -12.82 -3.03
CA VAL A 108 5.07 -11.85 -1.95
C VAL A 108 6.46 -11.21 -1.93
N ARG A 109 6.51 -9.88 -2.03
CA ARG A 109 7.75 -9.13 -1.90
C ARG A 109 8.33 -9.38 -0.50
N SER A 110 9.59 -9.85 -0.41
CA SER A 110 10.29 -10.19 0.84
C SER A 110 11.42 -9.22 1.18
N VAL A 111 11.69 -8.24 0.33
CA VAL A 111 12.83 -7.31 0.51
C VAL A 111 12.57 -6.38 1.69
N LYS A 112 13.57 -6.23 2.57
CA LYS A 112 13.61 -5.28 3.69
C LYS A 112 14.89 -4.44 3.61
N TRP A 113 14.85 -3.28 4.25
CA TRP A 113 16.04 -2.46 4.49
C TRP A 113 16.86 -3.07 5.62
N GLU A 114 18.18 -3.10 5.45
CA GLU A 114 19.07 -3.41 6.55
C GLU A 114 19.28 -2.16 7.42
N ARG A 115 19.59 -2.33 8.70
CA ARG A 115 19.73 -1.20 9.65
C ARG A 115 20.79 -0.18 9.22
N ASP A 116 21.89 -0.65 8.65
CA ASP A 116 22.94 0.23 8.11
C ASP A 116 22.47 0.99 6.88
N GLU A 117 21.62 0.40 6.04
CA GLU A 117 21.02 1.08 4.89
C GLU A 117 20.04 2.16 5.34
N VAL A 118 19.19 1.88 6.35
CA VAL A 118 18.32 2.90 6.95
C VAL A 118 19.14 4.05 7.50
N LYS A 119 20.20 3.74 8.25
CA LYS A 119 21.10 4.76 8.82
C LYS A 119 21.74 5.61 7.73
N ARG A 120 22.39 5.00 6.73
CA ARG A 120 23.01 5.74 5.61
C ARG A 120 22.01 6.59 4.85
N PHE A 121 20.80 6.07 4.61
CA PHE A 121 19.73 6.82 3.97
C PHE A 121 19.37 8.09 4.76
N LEU A 122 19.17 7.96 6.08
CA LEU A 122 18.81 9.07 6.95
C LEU A 122 19.97 10.07 7.08
N ASP A 123 21.20 9.60 7.24
CA ASP A 123 22.40 10.47 7.36
C ASP A 123 22.54 11.36 6.11
N ILE A 124 22.45 10.80 4.91
CA ILE A 124 22.51 11.58 3.66
C ILE A 124 21.29 12.52 3.54
N ALA A 125 20.10 12.01 3.85
CA ALA A 125 18.88 12.79 3.68
C ALA A 125 18.77 13.96 4.67
N TYR A 126 19.20 13.81 5.91
CA TYR A 126 19.24 14.93 6.87
C TYR A 126 20.39 15.90 6.61
N GLY A 127 21.48 15.46 5.99
CA GLY A 127 22.58 16.31 5.59
C GLY A 127 22.25 17.29 4.44
N ASN A 128 21.10 17.12 3.79
CA ASN A 128 20.70 17.93 2.65
C ASN A 128 19.29 18.53 2.85
N PHE A 129 19.20 19.86 2.86
CA PHE A 129 17.92 20.58 3.06
C PHE A 129 16.82 20.13 2.10
N LYS A 130 17.17 19.80 0.84
CA LYS A 130 16.24 19.30 -0.18
C LYS A 130 15.52 18.03 0.26
N TYR A 131 16.17 17.15 1.04
CA TYR A 131 15.69 15.83 1.40
C TYR A 131 15.15 15.74 2.83
N ARG A 132 15.37 16.75 3.66
CA ARG A 132 15.05 16.73 5.10
C ARG A 132 13.62 16.29 5.41
N ASN A 133 12.62 16.84 4.71
CA ASN A 133 11.22 16.47 4.91
C ASN A 133 10.92 15.02 4.47
N ILE A 134 11.63 14.53 3.46
CA ILE A 134 11.54 13.12 3.03
C ILE A 134 12.24 12.21 4.05
N ALA A 135 13.36 12.63 4.62
CA ALA A 135 14.03 11.89 5.68
C ALA A 135 13.10 11.69 6.88
N LEU A 136 12.50 12.77 7.39
CA LEU A 136 11.59 12.71 8.55
C LEU A 136 10.34 11.87 8.22
N LEU A 137 9.78 12.01 7.02
CA LEU A 137 8.64 11.21 6.57
C LEU A 137 8.97 9.70 6.54
N CYS A 138 10.13 9.34 5.98
CA CYS A 138 10.60 7.96 5.92
C CYS A 138 10.96 7.40 7.31
N GLN A 139 11.58 8.22 8.15
CA GLN A 139 11.88 7.87 9.53
C GLN A 139 10.60 7.58 10.31
N MET A 140 9.59 8.45 10.26
CA MET A 140 8.30 8.19 10.91
C MET A 140 7.61 6.92 10.36
N ALA A 141 7.72 6.66 9.06
CA ALA A 141 7.18 5.43 8.47
C ALA A 141 7.88 4.17 9.00
N TYR A 142 9.17 4.26 9.29
CA TYR A 142 9.98 3.21 9.90
C TYR A 142 9.71 3.10 11.40
N ASP A 143 9.88 4.17 12.17
CA ASP A 143 9.78 4.16 13.64
C ASP A 143 8.35 3.78 14.11
N PHE A 144 7.33 4.30 13.45
CA PHE A 144 5.93 4.01 13.77
C PHE A 144 5.38 2.76 13.04
N GLY A 145 6.15 2.15 12.15
CA GLY A 145 5.66 1.03 11.33
C GLY A 145 4.44 1.40 10.49
N GLN A 146 4.27 2.67 10.09
CA GLN A 146 3.08 3.16 9.40
C GLN A 146 3.25 3.19 7.88
N ARG A 147 2.11 3.28 7.16
CA ARG A 147 2.16 3.43 5.69
C ARG A 147 2.71 4.80 5.33
N LEU A 148 3.56 4.83 4.33
CA LEU A 148 4.13 6.07 3.81
C LEU A 148 3.06 7.12 3.45
N LYS A 149 1.89 6.66 2.94
CA LYS A 149 0.76 7.53 2.65
C LYS A 149 0.22 8.22 3.91
N ASP A 150 0.14 7.49 5.02
CA ASP A 150 -0.40 8.04 6.27
C ASP A 150 0.60 9.04 6.87
N MET A 151 1.90 8.79 6.74
CA MET A 151 2.95 9.72 7.21
C MET A 151 3.02 11.02 6.38
N ARG A 152 2.89 10.94 5.05
CA ARG A 152 2.90 12.16 4.23
C ARG A 152 1.68 13.07 4.46
N GLN A 153 0.58 12.49 4.95
CA GLN A 153 -0.67 13.18 5.28
C GLN A 153 -0.78 13.53 6.78
N LEU A 154 0.25 13.20 7.57
CA LEU A 154 0.27 13.48 9.00
C LEU A 154 0.25 14.99 9.23
N LYS A 155 -0.66 15.43 10.10
CA LYS A 155 -0.85 16.83 10.46
C LYS A 155 -0.38 17.11 11.88
N TRP A 156 -0.03 18.34 12.17
CA TRP A 156 0.41 18.77 13.51
C TRP A 156 -0.62 18.47 14.60
N CYS A 157 -1.92 18.58 14.31
CA CYS A 157 -2.98 18.24 15.27
C CYS A 157 -3.00 16.76 15.70
N SER A 158 -2.26 15.90 14.98
CA SER A 158 -2.09 14.47 15.34
C SER A 158 -0.95 14.23 16.34
N ILE A 159 -0.13 15.24 16.64
CA ILE A 159 1.02 15.12 17.53
C ILE A 159 0.73 15.80 18.85
N ASN A 160 0.80 15.06 19.95
CA ASN A 160 0.74 15.61 21.29
C ASN A 160 2.18 15.66 21.87
N PHE A 161 2.76 16.86 21.92
CA PHE A 161 4.12 17.07 22.41
C PHE A 161 4.24 16.90 23.91
N THR A 162 3.17 17.17 24.67
CA THR A 162 3.16 17.04 26.14
C THR A 162 3.17 15.58 26.55
N GLU A 163 2.30 14.77 25.93
CA GLU A 163 2.21 13.33 26.20
C GLU A 163 3.18 12.50 25.35
N LYS A 164 3.91 13.13 24.43
CA LYS A 164 4.80 12.48 23.47
C LYS A 164 4.11 11.34 22.72
N THR A 165 2.94 11.63 22.12
CA THR A 165 2.15 10.65 21.39
C THR A 165 1.75 11.15 20.00
N ALA A 166 1.57 10.20 19.08
CA ALA A 166 0.98 10.44 17.75
C ALA A 166 -0.33 9.68 17.60
N ASN A 167 -1.40 10.40 17.24
CA ASN A 167 -2.71 9.83 16.95
C ASN A 167 -2.91 9.75 15.43
N ILE A 168 -2.83 8.55 14.86
CA ILE A 168 -2.82 8.36 13.40
C ILE A 168 -4.08 7.65 12.95
N LYS A 169 -4.91 8.34 12.16
CA LYS A 169 -6.04 7.75 11.46
C LYS A 169 -5.60 7.24 10.10
N GLN A 170 -5.57 5.93 9.93
CA GLN A 170 -5.07 5.30 8.72
C GLN A 170 -6.02 5.50 7.53
N SER A 171 -5.50 5.98 6.40
CA SER A 171 -6.26 6.32 5.19
C SER A 171 -6.91 5.13 4.48
N LYS A 172 -6.41 3.89 4.68
CA LYS A 172 -6.90 2.72 3.93
C LYS A 172 -8.11 2.03 4.56
N ARG A 173 -8.19 1.97 5.89
CA ARG A 173 -9.24 1.22 6.61
C ARG A 173 -9.85 2.03 7.76
N GLY A 174 -9.42 3.27 7.97
CA GLY A 174 -9.90 4.13 9.04
C GLY A 174 -9.48 3.68 10.44
N ALA A 175 -8.55 2.72 10.58
CA ALA A 175 -8.05 2.31 11.88
C ALA A 175 -7.30 3.49 12.53
N GLU A 176 -7.53 3.68 13.81
CA GLU A 176 -6.85 4.69 14.62
C GLU A 176 -5.79 3.98 15.48
N VAL A 177 -4.59 4.51 15.49
CA VAL A 177 -3.47 4.03 16.30
C VAL A 177 -2.92 5.18 17.14
N HIS A 178 -2.61 4.88 18.39
CA HIS A 178 -2.02 5.81 19.36
C HIS A 178 -0.60 5.33 19.64
N LEU A 179 0.39 6.05 19.18
CA LEU A 179 1.78 5.61 19.24
C LEU A 179 2.61 6.53 20.16
N PRO A 180 3.42 5.97 21.04
CA PRO A 180 4.42 6.76 21.77
C PRO A 180 5.49 7.27 20.81
N ILE A 181 6.02 8.44 21.09
CA ILE A 181 7.12 9.07 20.35
C ILE A 181 8.33 9.14 21.28
N ASP A 182 9.46 8.61 20.86
CA ASP A 182 10.68 8.69 21.63
C ASP A 182 11.24 10.14 21.71
N ASP A 183 12.11 10.39 22.69
CA ASP A 183 12.66 11.71 22.95
C ASP A 183 13.48 12.29 21.80
N LYS A 184 14.13 11.44 21.00
CA LYS A 184 14.90 11.87 19.84
C LYS A 184 13.97 12.39 18.75
N LEU A 185 12.93 11.62 18.41
CA LEU A 185 11.96 12.00 17.40
C LEU A 185 11.12 13.20 17.84
N ILE A 186 10.77 13.32 19.15
CA ILE A 186 10.10 14.51 19.69
C ILE A 186 10.92 15.78 19.44
N LYS A 187 12.21 15.77 19.75
CA LYS A 187 13.10 16.92 19.48
C LYS A 187 13.15 17.29 18.01
N MET A 188 13.22 16.29 17.14
CA MET A 188 13.21 16.51 15.69
C MET A 188 11.88 17.09 15.23
N LEU A 189 10.74 16.62 15.77
CA LEU A 189 9.42 17.16 15.47
C LEU A 189 9.22 18.57 16.00
N GLN A 190 9.77 18.90 17.16
CA GLN A 190 9.77 20.27 17.70
C GLN A 190 10.50 21.23 16.76
N GLN A 191 11.74 20.88 16.37
CA GLN A 191 12.49 21.68 15.41
C GLN A 191 11.78 21.80 14.06
N GLN A 192 11.21 20.71 13.57
CA GLN A 192 10.43 20.72 12.34
C GLN A 192 9.20 21.63 12.46
N LYS A 193 8.55 21.65 13.61
CA LYS A 193 7.42 22.53 13.88
C LYS A 193 7.82 24.00 13.85
N GLU A 194 8.93 24.35 14.51
CA GLU A 194 9.48 25.71 14.49
C GLU A 194 9.77 26.20 13.07
N ASP A 195 10.36 25.35 12.22
CA ASP A 195 10.69 25.68 10.84
C ASP A 195 9.44 25.89 9.94
N PHE A 196 8.32 25.28 10.28
CA PHE A 196 7.08 25.30 9.48
C PHE A 196 5.87 25.83 10.24
N ASP A 197 6.07 26.50 11.39
CA ASP A 197 4.97 27.02 12.20
C ASP A 197 4.15 28.06 11.44
N GLY A 198 2.84 27.90 11.48
CA GLY A 198 1.88 28.76 10.80
C GLY A 198 1.86 28.70 9.27
N VAL A 199 2.80 27.97 8.62
CA VAL A 199 2.87 27.92 7.14
C VAL A 199 2.33 26.63 6.56
N SER A 200 2.27 25.55 7.33
CA SER A 200 1.73 24.26 6.88
C SER A 200 1.02 23.49 7.97
N GLU A 201 -0.12 22.88 7.65
CA GLU A 201 -0.80 21.92 8.54
C GLU A 201 -0.10 20.54 8.57
N TYR A 202 0.73 20.24 7.58
CA TYR A 202 1.43 18.95 7.46
C TYR A 202 2.75 18.95 8.21
N VAL A 203 3.09 17.84 8.85
CA VAL A 203 4.36 17.64 9.55
C VAL A 203 5.53 17.64 8.56
N CYS A 204 5.36 17.01 7.40
CA CYS A 204 6.38 16.96 6.35
C CYS A 204 5.82 17.56 5.05
N PRO A 205 5.69 18.90 4.95
CA PRO A 205 5.14 19.54 3.77
C PRO A 205 6.15 19.49 2.60
N ARG A 206 5.61 19.41 1.39
CA ARG A 206 6.39 19.71 0.20
C ARG A 206 6.69 21.21 0.17
N ILE A 207 7.97 21.55 0.08
CA ILE A 207 8.41 22.94 -0.02
C ILE A 207 7.91 23.52 -1.34
N PRO A 208 7.28 24.71 -1.35
CA PRO A 208 6.76 25.34 -2.54
C PRO A 208 7.85 25.62 -3.57
N ILE A 209 7.50 25.45 -4.86
CA ILE A 209 8.30 25.91 -5.98
C ILE A 209 7.48 26.98 -6.70
N ARG A 210 8.03 28.17 -6.86
CA ARG A 210 7.43 29.29 -7.63
C ARG A 210 5.98 29.64 -7.22
N GLY A 211 5.75 29.89 -5.91
CA GLY A 211 4.47 30.45 -5.44
C GLY A 211 3.33 29.46 -5.22
N ASN A 212 3.52 28.17 -5.49
CA ASN A 212 2.57 27.16 -5.05
C ASN A 212 2.66 27.00 -3.53
N GLY A 213 1.52 26.94 -2.83
CA GLY A 213 1.46 26.78 -1.38
C GLY A 213 2.06 25.45 -0.88
N TYR A 214 2.24 25.34 0.43
CA TYR A 214 2.63 24.09 1.08
C TYR A 214 1.53 23.04 0.90
N ARG A 215 1.90 21.81 0.57
CA ARG A 215 1.00 20.66 0.40
C ARG A 215 1.69 19.36 0.79
N GLU A 216 0.95 18.28 0.84
CA GLU A 216 1.53 16.94 0.94
C GLU A 216 2.35 16.58 -0.32
N TYR A 217 3.35 15.74 -0.15
CA TYR A 217 4.06 15.14 -1.28
C TYR A 217 3.15 14.18 -2.06
N SER A 218 3.28 14.13 -3.38
CA SER A 218 2.71 13.04 -4.18
C SER A 218 3.55 11.75 -4.04
N GLU A 219 2.94 10.60 -4.36
CA GLU A 219 3.65 9.31 -4.34
C GLU A 219 4.86 9.31 -5.31
N GLN A 220 4.73 10.00 -6.44
CA GLN A 220 5.79 10.10 -7.45
C GLN A 220 6.96 10.97 -6.96
N GLU A 221 6.67 12.12 -6.32
CA GLU A 221 7.72 12.99 -5.77
C GLU A 221 8.51 12.27 -4.68
N ILE A 222 7.83 11.54 -3.77
CA ILE A 222 8.51 10.74 -2.76
C ILE A 222 9.39 9.68 -3.42
N SER A 223 8.84 8.93 -4.38
CA SER A 223 9.60 7.89 -5.09
C SER A 223 10.84 8.45 -5.79
N TYR A 224 10.70 9.60 -6.43
CA TYR A 224 11.81 10.30 -7.10
C TYR A 224 12.89 10.69 -6.09
N LEU A 225 12.52 11.41 -5.01
CA LEU A 225 13.47 11.88 -4.01
C LEU A 225 14.14 10.74 -3.23
N VAL A 226 13.38 9.69 -2.89
CA VAL A 226 13.96 8.49 -2.25
C VAL A 226 14.96 7.80 -3.18
N ASN A 227 14.70 7.74 -4.49
CA ASN A 227 15.67 7.17 -5.42
C ASN A 227 16.92 8.05 -5.57
N ASP A 228 16.80 9.39 -5.49
CA ASP A 228 17.94 10.29 -5.47
C ASP A 228 18.82 10.02 -4.23
N ILE A 229 18.21 10.00 -3.03
CA ILE A 229 18.90 9.72 -1.77
C ILE A 229 19.57 8.35 -1.81
N LYS A 230 18.88 7.31 -2.31
CA LYS A 230 19.44 5.96 -2.42
C LYS A 230 20.69 5.92 -3.28
N ARG A 231 20.71 6.66 -4.39
CA ARG A 231 21.90 6.76 -5.25
C ARG A 231 23.07 7.43 -4.53
N GLU A 232 22.81 8.54 -3.84
CA GLU A 232 23.84 9.25 -3.06
C GLU A 232 24.36 8.41 -1.89
N ALA A 233 23.49 7.61 -1.24
CA ALA A 233 23.85 6.76 -0.11
C ALA A 233 24.40 5.36 -0.51
N ASN A 234 24.54 5.09 -1.81
CA ASN A 234 24.92 3.78 -2.35
C ASN A 234 24.09 2.62 -1.77
N ILE A 235 22.77 2.74 -1.88
CA ILE A 235 21.78 1.77 -1.38
C ILE A 235 21.22 0.94 -2.54
N ARG A 236 20.91 -0.32 -2.27
CA ARG A 236 20.36 -1.27 -3.23
C ARG A 236 19.15 -0.70 -3.99
N PRO A 237 19.11 -0.79 -5.33
CA PRO A 237 18.07 -0.17 -6.15
C PRO A 237 16.68 -0.79 -5.95
N GLU A 238 16.61 -2.09 -5.58
CA GLU A 238 15.36 -2.81 -5.38
C GLU A 238 14.56 -2.35 -4.14
N LEU A 239 15.14 -1.61 -3.20
CA LEU A 239 14.46 -1.07 -2.03
C LEU A 239 13.54 0.09 -2.40
N TRP A 240 12.35 0.08 -1.85
CA TRP A 240 11.36 1.14 -2.04
C TRP A 240 11.03 1.84 -0.73
N ALA A 241 10.55 3.09 -0.82
CA ALA A 241 10.11 3.83 0.37
C ALA A 241 9.00 3.11 1.17
N MET A 242 8.13 2.36 0.50
CA MET A 242 7.08 1.58 1.16
C MET A 242 7.62 0.41 1.99
N ASP A 243 8.86 -0.01 1.74
CA ASP A 243 9.49 -1.11 2.46
C ASP A 243 9.93 -0.71 3.89
N PHE A 244 9.99 0.59 4.24
CA PHE A 244 10.27 1.05 5.62
C PHE A 244 9.27 0.42 6.63
N ARG A 245 7.97 0.49 6.34
CA ARG A 245 6.97 -0.19 7.19
C ARG A 245 7.17 -1.71 7.22
N ARG A 246 7.55 -2.32 6.08
CA ARG A 246 7.85 -3.75 6.04
C ARG A 246 9.02 -4.08 6.95
N THR A 247 10.09 -3.31 6.87
CA THR A 247 11.28 -3.45 7.70
C THR A 247 10.92 -3.39 9.18
N ALA A 248 10.21 -2.34 9.62
CA ALA A 248 9.76 -2.18 10.99
C ALA A 248 8.94 -3.40 11.49
N VAL A 249 7.99 -3.87 10.69
CA VAL A 249 7.17 -5.04 11.08
C VAL A 249 8.01 -6.31 11.14
N THR A 250 8.96 -6.49 10.21
CA THR A 250 9.86 -7.66 10.22
C THR A 250 10.77 -7.63 11.44
N GLU A 251 11.32 -6.46 11.79
CA GLU A 251 12.15 -6.30 13.00
C GLU A 251 11.37 -6.56 14.30
N MET A 252 10.08 -6.13 14.37
CA MET A 252 9.22 -6.49 15.51
C MET A 252 9.05 -8.01 15.62
N VAL A 253 8.84 -8.70 14.49
CA VAL A 253 8.76 -10.16 14.47
C VAL A 253 10.08 -10.81 14.90
N GLU A 254 11.21 -10.33 14.37
CA GLU A 254 12.55 -10.80 14.71
C GLU A 254 12.91 -10.54 16.20
N SER A 255 12.27 -9.53 16.80
CA SER A 255 12.40 -9.19 18.25
C SER A 255 11.35 -9.90 19.13
N ASP A 256 10.68 -10.93 18.63
CA ASP A 256 9.66 -11.72 19.34
C ASP A 256 8.46 -10.91 19.87
N VAL A 257 8.16 -9.76 19.27
CA VAL A 257 6.92 -9.03 19.58
C VAL A 257 5.72 -9.88 19.15
N ASP A 258 4.76 -10.04 20.05
CA ASP A 258 3.56 -10.82 19.75
C ASP A 258 2.70 -10.18 18.65
N VAL A 259 1.89 -10.99 17.99
CA VAL A 259 1.08 -10.55 16.83
C VAL A 259 0.12 -9.42 17.20
N PHE A 260 -0.43 -9.43 18.41
CA PHE A 260 -1.36 -8.38 18.86
C PHE A 260 -0.64 -7.07 19.11
N GLY A 261 0.56 -7.11 19.70
CA GLY A 261 1.44 -5.94 19.85
C GLY A 261 1.79 -5.32 18.49
N ILE A 262 2.18 -6.15 17.50
CA ILE A 262 2.42 -5.71 16.13
C ILE A 262 1.16 -5.08 15.53
N MET A 263 -0.02 -5.66 15.76
CA MET A 263 -1.29 -5.12 15.26
C MET A 263 -1.65 -3.78 15.90
N GLN A 264 -1.38 -3.59 17.19
CA GLN A 264 -1.59 -2.32 17.89
C GLN A 264 -0.73 -1.20 17.29
N VAL A 265 0.54 -1.46 17.05
CA VAL A 265 1.46 -0.49 16.42
C VAL A 265 1.05 -0.22 14.98
N THR A 266 0.79 -1.25 14.21
CA THR A 266 0.62 -1.14 12.75
C THR A 266 -0.80 -0.85 12.31
N GLY A 267 -1.81 -1.00 13.18
CA GLY A 267 -3.23 -0.87 12.87
C GLY A 267 -3.76 -1.98 11.94
N HIS A 268 -3.16 -3.18 11.97
CA HIS A 268 -3.69 -4.33 11.25
C HIS A 268 -4.93 -4.88 11.97
N GLN A 269 -6.08 -4.88 11.30
CA GLN A 269 -7.34 -5.40 11.84
C GLN A 269 -7.47 -6.93 11.75
N ASN A 270 -6.60 -7.58 10.97
CA ASN A 270 -6.62 -9.03 10.77
C ASN A 270 -5.21 -9.61 10.95
N PRO A 271 -5.02 -10.57 11.87
CA PRO A 271 -3.75 -11.27 12.08
C PRO A 271 -3.15 -11.87 10.80
N GLN A 272 -4.01 -12.33 9.88
CA GLN A 272 -3.57 -12.85 8.57
C GLN A 272 -2.75 -11.83 7.77
N SER A 273 -2.93 -10.53 8.02
CA SER A 273 -2.15 -9.48 7.37
C SER A 273 -0.71 -9.42 7.88
N VAL A 274 -0.46 -9.91 9.11
CA VAL A 274 0.88 -9.99 9.71
C VAL A 274 1.60 -11.26 9.26
N LYS A 275 0.87 -12.31 8.88
CA LYS A 275 1.43 -13.60 8.46
C LYS A 275 2.50 -13.50 7.36
N ASN A 276 2.38 -12.52 6.47
CA ASN A 276 3.35 -12.30 5.38
C ASN A 276 4.73 -11.84 5.87
N TYR A 277 4.86 -11.48 7.14
CA TYR A 277 6.11 -11.08 7.80
C TYR A 277 6.65 -12.18 8.73
N LEU A 278 5.82 -13.18 9.04
CA LEU A 278 6.23 -14.31 9.85
C LEU A 278 7.05 -15.27 8.95
N VAL A 279 8.34 -15.32 9.20
CA VAL A 279 9.23 -16.32 8.58
C VAL A 279 9.42 -17.44 9.60
N ASN A 280 9.11 -18.68 9.21
CA ASN A 280 9.42 -19.86 10.03
C ASN A 280 10.94 -20.03 10.07
N THR A 281 11.58 -19.55 11.11
CA THR A 281 13.01 -19.73 11.34
C THR A 281 13.26 -20.80 12.39
N ARG A 282 14.39 -21.51 12.30
CA ARG A 282 14.84 -22.45 13.34
C ARG A 282 15.03 -21.73 14.69
N GLU A 283 15.53 -20.50 14.64
CA GLU A 283 15.73 -19.65 15.83
C GLU A 283 14.41 -19.31 16.53
N GLY A 284 13.40 -18.87 15.77
CA GLY A 284 12.06 -18.61 16.33
C GLY A 284 11.44 -19.85 16.96
N ALA A 285 11.59 -21.02 16.34
CA ALA A 285 11.12 -22.29 16.93
C ALA A 285 11.89 -22.64 18.21
N THR A 286 13.22 -22.44 18.22
CA THR A 286 14.07 -22.69 19.41
C THR A 286 13.66 -21.76 20.55
N THR A 287 13.50 -20.46 20.27
CA THR A 287 13.09 -19.46 21.27
C THR A 287 11.70 -19.79 21.86
N ALA A 288 10.75 -20.15 21.01
CA ALA A 288 9.40 -20.53 21.46
C ALA A 288 9.43 -21.76 22.38
N LEU A 289 10.22 -22.79 22.04
CA LEU A 289 10.38 -23.98 22.86
C LEU A 289 11.10 -23.68 24.19
N SER A 290 12.12 -22.82 24.18
CA SER A 290 12.83 -22.38 25.38
C SER A 290 11.91 -21.61 26.33
N LYS A 291 11.11 -20.66 25.82
CA LYS A 291 10.13 -19.91 26.62
C LYS A 291 9.07 -20.83 27.24
N ARG A 292 8.58 -21.83 26.48
CA ARG A 292 7.66 -22.82 27.03
C ARG A 292 8.26 -23.60 28.20
N ASN A 293 9.50 -24.06 28.06
CA ASN A 293 10.19 -24.86 29.08
C ASN A 293 10.61 -24.05 30.31
N ALA A 294 10.77 -22.73 30.18
CA ALA A 294 11.08 -21.83 31.31
C ALA A 294 9.84 -21.50 32.17
N ASN A 295 8.64 -21.69 31.65
CA ASN A 295 7.37 -21.40 32.33
C ASN A 295 6.62 -22.68 32.79
N GLY A 296 7.21 -23.84 32.69
CA GLY A 296 6.72 -25.13 33.17
C GLY A 296 7.66 -25.70 34.22
#